data_024e15fb87cf25ba83fd4dd45eab6519
#
_entry.id   024e15fb87cf25ba83fd4dd45eab6519
#
_cell.length_a   1.000
_cell.length_b   1.000
_cell.length_c   1.000
_cell.angle_alpha   90.00
_cell.angle_beta   90.00
_cell.angle_gamma   90.00
#
_symmetry.space_group_name_H-M   'P 1'
#
loop_
_entity.id
_entity.type
_entity.pdbx_description
1 polymer ?
#
loop_
_entity_poly.entity_id
_entity_poly.type
_entity_poly.pdbx_seq_one_letter_code
_entity_poly.pdbx_strand_id
1 'polypeptide(L)'
;MQNIDKSILRIALPSIVANITVPLLGLVDMAVSGHLGNAVYIGAVAVGSMIFNVIYWVFGFLRMGTSGMTSQALGRRDMGDVATTLARSIAVAIGVAAFILLLQRPLGTATLALVGATEEINAEAWHYFRICVWGAPAMLCLYSLTGWYIGMQNTRLPMFISIMQNVVNIAASCTFVYAFGMKVEGIALGTLTAQYAGLLVSLVLWSATYGKRILRHVEWRRIVEGTAMRRFFGVNRDIFLRTLCLVAVNFYFLSAGASQGAVVLAVNTLLMQLFTLYSYVMDGFAFAGEALCGRHYGARNHKEFGRTVRRLFAWGAALTAAYTLVYAVGGTGFLALLTDEPNVVAAAADYAPWAVLIPVCGLAAFIWDGVFIGTTNTRGMFAATAVAMLVFFVVYLSLRGVWHNHALWLAFLAYLAARGAVQSAIYLRIKANSKFKN
;
A
#
# COMPACT_ATOMS: atom_id res chain seq x y z
N MET A 1 -21.92 -6.79 -24.48
CA MET A 1 -21.06 -5.75 -23.85
C MET A 1 -21.00 -6.04 -22.35
N GLN A 2 -19.86 -6.43 -21.81
CA GLN A 2 -19.72 -6.52 -20.35
C GLN A 2 -19.92 -5.12 -19.77
N ASN A 3 -20.78 -5.00 -18.76
CA ASN A 3 -20.97 -3.74 -18.05
C ASN A 3 -19.66 -3.38 -17.34
N ILE A 4 -18.98 -2.32 -17.77
CA ILE A 4 -17.69 -1.88 -17.24
C ILE A 4 -17.79 -1.67 -15.73
N ASP A 5 -18.89 -1.12 -15.25
CA ASP A 5 -19.13 -0.88 -13.82
C ASP A 5 -19.11 -2.20 -13.03
N LYS A 6 -19.74 -3.25 -13.56
CA LYS A 6 -19.70 -4.58 -12.96
C LYS A 6 -18.27 -5.14 -12.91
N SER A 7 -17.46 -4.88 -13.93
CA SER A 7 -16.06 -5.31 -13.96
C SER A 7 -15.22 -4.54 -12.95
N ILE A 8 -15.43 -3.23 -12.83
CA ILE A 8 -14.75 -2.37 -11.83
C ILE A 8 -15.08 -2.85 -10.41
N LEU A 9 -16.37 -2.98 -10.09
CA LEU A 9 -16.82 -3.40 -8.75
C LEU A 9 -16.37 -4.82 -8.39
N ARG A 10 -16.35 -5.74 -9.37
CA ARG A 10 -15.85 -7.10 -9.17
C ARG A 10 -14.39 -7.16 -8.73
N ILE A 11 -13.58 -6.18 -9.11
CA ILE A 11 -12.18 -6.07 -8.72
C ILE A 11 -12.05 -5.20 -7.47
N ALA A 12 -12.72 -4.05 -7.43
CA ALA A 12 -12.57 -3.07 -6.37
C ALA A 12 -13.11 -3.60 -5.02
N LEU A 13 -14.30 -4.18 -4.96
CA LEU A 13 -14.91 -4.60 -3.69
C LEU A 13 -14.08 -5.66 -2.94
N PRO A 14 -13.61 -6.75 -3.56
CA PRO A 14 -12.74 -7.69 -2.85
C PRO A 14 -11.41 -7.04 -2.42
N SER A 15 -10.88 -6.11 -3.21
CA SER A 15 -9.64 -5.40 -2.87
C SER A 15 -9.83 -4.48 -1.67
N ILE A 16 -10.96 -3.78 -1.57
CA ILE A 16 -11.32 -2.95 -0.42
C ILE A 16 -11.40 -3.81 0.85
N VAL A 17 -12.08 -4.95 0.77
CA VAL A 17 -12.17 -5.89 1.92
C VAL A 17 -10.77 -6.34 2.34
N ALA A 18 -9.91 -6.73 1.38
CA ALA A 18 -8.53 -7.12 1.69
C ALA A 18 -7.75 -5.98 2.37
N ASN A 19 -7.87 -4.74 1.88
CA ASN A 19 -7.16 -3.59 2.46
C ASN A 19 -7.64 -3.25 3.87
N ILE A 20 -8.94 -3.32 4.15
CA ILE A 20 -9.51 -3.04 5.47
C ILE A 20 -9.08 -4.11 6.50
N THR A 21 -8.78 -5.33 6.08
CA THR A 21 -8.33 -6.38 7.02
C THR A 21 -6.89 -6.17 7.52
N VAL A 22 -6.06 -5.40 6.82
CA VAL A 22 -4.66 -5.15 7.20
C VAL A 22 -4.53 -4.45 8.57
N PRO A 23 -5.22 -3.34 8.86
CA PRO A 23 -5.14 -2.69 10.18
C PRO A 23 -5.69 -3.56 11.31
N LEU A 24 -6.63 -4.46 11.03
CA LEU A 24 -7.18 -5.36 12.04
C LEU A 24 -6.10 -6.27 12.64
N LEU A 25 -5.13 -6.69 11.82
CA LEU A 25 -4.00 -7.49 12.27
C LEU A 25 -3.19 -6.75 13.36
N GLY A 26 -2.80 -5.51 13.10
CA GLY A 26 -2.07 -4.70 14.06
C GLY A 26 -2.83 -4.45 15.35
N LEU A 27 -4.16 -4.26 15.27
CA LEU A 27 -5.01 -4.10 16.44
C LEU A 27 -5.06 -5.37 17.31
N VAL A 28 -5.11 -6.54 16.68
CA VAL A 28 -5.09 -7.81 17.43
C VAL A 28 -3.73 -8.04 18.07
N ASP A 29 -2.62 -7.82 17.36
CA ASP A 29 -1.29 -7.96 17.93
C ASP A 29 -1.08 -7.00 19.12
N MET A 30 -1.59 -5.77 19.04
CA MET A 30 -1.59 -4.84 20.16
C MET A 30 -2.48 -5.30 21.32
N ALA A 31 -3.68 -5.82 21.04
CA ALA A 31 -4.57 -6.35 22.07
C ALA A 31 -3.93 -7.54 22.79
N VAL A 32 -3.33 -8.48 22.05
CA VAL A 32 -2.63 -9.63 22.65
C VAL A 32 -1.44 -9.15 23.49
N SER A 33 -0.64 -8.19 22.98
CA SER A 33 0.50 -7.65 23.73
C SER A 33 0.06 -6.88 24.98
N GLY A 34 -1.10 -6.23 24.97
CA GLY A 34 -1.70 -5.53 26.11
C GLY A 34 -2.03 -6.44 27.31
N HIS A 35 -2.27 -7.72 27.05
CA HIS A 35 -2.56 -8.71 28.10
C HIS A 35 -1.30 -9.43 28.63
N LEU A 36 -0.11 -9.07 28.18
CA LEU A 36 1.16 -9.63 28.66
C LEU A 36 1.64 -9.03 30.01
N GLY A 37 0.90 -8.08 30.56
CA GLY A 37 1.14 -7.53 31.91
C GLY A 37 2.31 -6.55 32.03
N ASN A 38 2.95 -6.13 30.90
CA ASN A 38 4.01 -5.11 30.91
C ASN A 38 3.92 -4.22 29.67
N ALA A 39 3.94 -2.90 29.89
CA ALA A 39 3.90 -1.89 28.85
C ALA A 39 5.10 -1.98 27.86
N VAL A 40 6.24 -2.51 28.30
CA VAL A 40 7.42 -2.73 27.46
C VAL A 40 7.11 -3.64 26.29
N TYR A 41 6.28 -4.69 26.49
CA TYR A 41 5.91 -5.63 25.41
C TYR A 41 5.01 -4.96 24.35
N ILE A 42 4.08 -4.09 24.78
CA ILE A 42 3.26 -3.31 23.86
C ILE A 42 4.15 -2.41 23.00
N GLY A 43 5.09 -1.69 23.65
CA GLY A 43 6.05 -0.84 22.97
C GLY A 43 6.93 -1.62 21.96
N ALA A 44 7.41 -2.78 22.36
CA ALA A 44 8.26 -3.63 21.52
C ALA A 44 7.53 -4.15 20.27
N VAL A 45 6.28 -4.62 20.42
CA VAL A 45 5.46 -5.07 19.28
C VAL A 45 5.11 -3.91 18.38
N ALA A 46 4.78 -2.73 18.94
CA ALA A 46 4.49 -1.53 18.15
C ALA A 46 5.71 -1.09 17.32
N VAL A 47 6.89 -1.01 17.93
CA VAL A 47 8.16 -0.67 17.25
C VAL A 47 8.49 -1.70 16.17
N GLY A 48 8.44 -2.98 16.50
CA GLY A 48 8.73 -4.05 15.56
C GLY A 48 7.78 -4.05 14.36
N SER A 49 6.48 -3.94 14.60
CA SER A 49 5.45 -3.86 13.55
C SER A 49 5.63 -2.63 12.66
N MET A 50 5.96 -1.47 13.25
CA MET A 50 6.22 -0.25 12.50
C MET A 50 7.41 -0.42 11.54
N ILE A 51 8.52 -1.02 12.00
CA ILE A 51 9.70 -1.30 11.17
C ILE A 51 9.32 -2.17 9.97
N PHE A 52 8.62 -3.28 10.19
CA PHE A 52 8.23 -4.18 9.10
C PHE A 52 7.19 -3.55 8.16
N ASN A 53 6.26 -2.74 8.66
CA ASN A 53 5.32 -2.00 7.82
C ASN A 53 6.06 -1.09 6.84
N VAL A 54 7.08 -0.35 7.29
CA VAL A 54 7.90 0.51 6.43
C VAL A 54 8.70 -0.33 5.42
N ILE A 55 9.37 -1.40 5.87
CA ILE A 55 10.13 -2.29 5.00
C ILE A 55 9.23 -2.85 3.90
N TYR A 56 8.11 -3.47 4.26
CA TYR A 56 7.21 -4.07 3.28
C TYR A 56 6.53 -3.04 2.38
N TRP A 57 6.22 -1.85 2.88
CA TRP A 57 5.68 -0.77 2.03
C TRP A 57 6.66 -0.36 0.92
N VAL A 58 7.95 -0.24 1.27
CA VAL A 58 9.00 0.06 0.29
C VAL A 58 9.09 -1.03 -0.79
N PHE A 59 8.94 -2.30 -0.43
CA PHE A 59 8.94 -3.42 -1.39
C PHE A 59 7.59 -3.67 -2.09
N GLY A 60 6.58 -2.87 -1.81
CA GLY A 60 5.28 -2.91 -2.50
C GLY A 60 5.34 -2.76 -4.02
N PHE A 61 6.48 -2.30 -4.56
CA PHE A 61 6.73 -2.24 -5.99
C PHE A 61 6.63 -3.61 -6.68
N LEU A 62 6.96 -4.71 -5.98
CA LEU A 62 6.81 -6.07 -6.52
C LEU A 62 5.36 -6.37 -6.88
N ARG A 63 4.40 -5.97 -6.04
CA ARG A 63 2.98 -6.11 -6.32
C ARG A 63 2.55 -5.25 -7.51
N MET A 64 2.87 -3.96 -7.46
CA MET A 64 2.43 -2.97 -8.45
C MET A 64 3.03 -3.25 -9.84
N GLY A 65 4.34 -3.47 -9.91
CA GLY A 65 5.02 -3.77 -11.17
C GLY A 65 4.53 -5.07 -11.80
N THR A 66 4.33 -6.11 -11.00
CA THR A 66 3.81 -7.38 -11.48
C THR A 66 2.37 -7.26 -11.98
N SER A 67 1.50 -6.50 -11.27
CA SER A 67 0.12 -6.27 -11.68
C SER A 67 0.04 -5.57 -13.05
N GLY A 68 0.76 -4.47 -13.23
CA GLY A 68 0.75 -3.72 -14.48
C GLY A 68 1.27 -4.54 -15.67
N MET A 69 2.39 -5.25 -15.51
CA MET A 69 2.94 -6.07 -16.59
C MET A 69 2.07 -7.28 -16.94
N THR A 70 1.53 -7.96 -15.92
CA THR A 70 0.63 -9.10 -16.11
C THR A 70 -0.66 -8.69 -16.82
N SER A 71 -1.27 -7.57 -16.43
CA SER A 71 -2.51 -7.08 -17.04
C SER A 71 -2.33 -6.71 -18.51
N GLN A 72 -1.18 -6.13 -18.88
CA GLN A 72 -0.84 -5.86 -20.28
C GLN A 72 -0.59 -7.13 -21.08
N ALA A 73 0.16 -8.09 -20.52
CA ALA A 73 0.40 -9.37 -21.17
C ALA A 73 -0.92 -10.13 -21.42
N LEU A 74 -1.82 -10.10 -20.42
CA LEU A 74 -3.17 -10.64 -20.56
C LEU A 74 -3.96 -9.95 -21.69
N GLY A 75 -3.83 -8.62 -21.78
CA GLY A 75 -4.45 -7.85 -22.86
C GLY A 75 -3.93 -8.23 -24.26
N ARG A 76 -2.65 -8.47 -24.38
CA ARG A 76 -2.01 -8.98 -25.62
C ARG A 76 -2.33 -10.44 -25.92
N ARG A 77 -2.97 -11.16 -24.97
CA ARG A 77 -3.19 -12.62 -25.02
C ARG A 77 -1.88 -13.42 -25.03
N ASP A 78 -0.80 -12.86 -24.52
CA ASP A 78 0.51 -13.50 -24.44
C ASP A 78 0.64 -14.23 -23.08
N MET A 79 0.23 -15.49 -23.06
CA MET A 79 0.27 -16.33 -21.86
C MET A 79 1.71 -16.67 -21.45
N GLY A 80 2.64 -16.66 -22.38
CA GLY A 80 4.06 -16.82 -22.11
C GLY A 80 4.60 -15.65 -21.28
N ASP A 81 4.27 -14.40 -21.65
CA ASP A 81 4.66 -13.20 -20.88
C ASP A 81 3.92 -13.12 -19.55
N VAL A 82 2.65 -13.58 -19.46
CA VAL A 82 1.92 -13.72 -18.19
C VAL A 82 2.65 -14.68 -17.24
N ALA A 83 3.10 -15.83 -17.74
CA ALA A 83 3.81 -16.84 -16.95
C ALA A 83 5.19 -16.38 -16.51
N THR A 84 5.97 -15.83 -17.45
CA THR A 84 7.35 -15.37 -17.20
C THR A 84 7.39 -14.14 -16.30
N THR A 85 6.39 -13.25 -16.35
CA THR A 85 6.28 -12.10 -15.44
C THR A 85 6.16 -12.56 -13.98
N LEU A 86 5.33 -13.56 -13.68
CA LEU A 86 5.24 -14.12 -12.33
C LEU A 86 6.55 -14.76 -11.89
N ALA A 87 7.12 -15.64 -12.73
CA ALA A 87 8.37 -16.33 -12.40
C ALA A 87 9.52 -15.35 -12.14
N ARG A 88 9.62 -14.30 -12.96
CA ARG A 88 10.61 -13.22 -12.78
C ARG A 88 10.39 -12.45 -11.49
N SER A 89 9.14 -12.09 -11.19
CA SER A 89 8.80 -11.37 -9.96
C SER A 89 9.12 -12.20 -8.71
N ILE A 90 8.81 -13.50 -8.71
CA ILE A 90 9.16 -14.41 -7.60
C ILE A 90 10.68 -14.56 -7.47
N ALA A 91 11.41 -14.71 -8.58
CA ALA A 91 12.87 -14.80 -8.52
C ALA A 91 13.50 -13.55 -7.91
N VAL A 92 13.02 -12.36 -8.30
CA VAL A 92 13.46 -11.10 -7.70
C VAL A 92 13.05 -10.99 -6.24
N ALA A 93 11.83 -11.40 -5.89
CA ALA A 93 11.36 -11.43 -4.50
C ALA A 93 12.25 -12.29 -3.60
N ILE A 94 12.62 -13.48 -4.05
CA ILE A 94 13.55 -14.39 -3.34
C ILE A 94 14.94 -13.75 -3.22
N GLY A 95 15.45 -13.14 -4.29
CA GLY A 95 16.74 -12.45 -4.26
C GLY A 95 16.78 -11.30 -3.27
N VAL A 96 15.74 -10.47 -3.25
CA VAL A 96 15.59 -9.37 -2.30
C VAL A 96 15.43 -9.89 -0.87
N ALA A 97 14.65 -10.95 -0.66
CA ALA A 97 14.47 -11.56 0.65
C ALA A 97 15.80 -12.12 1.18
N ALA A 98 16.57 -12.80 0.34
CA ALA A 98 17.91 -13.29 0.70
C ALA A 98 18.85 -12.12 1.10
N PHE A 99 18.78 -11.01 0.37
CA PHE A 99 19.55 -9.80 0.70
C PHE A 99 19.13 -9.20 2.05
N ILE A 100 17.83 -9.12 2.35
CA ILE A 100 17.32 -8.66 3.65
C ILE A 100 17.83 -9.60 4.76
N LEU A 101 17.76 -10.92 4.56
CA LEU A 101 18.22 -11.89 5.56
C LEU A 101 19.74 -11.82 5.78
N LEU A 102 20.53 -11.59 4.74
CA LEU A 102 21.98 -11.39 4.87
C LEU A 102 22.31 -10.12 5.68
N LEU A 103 21.54 -9.07 5.47
CA LEU A 103 21.71 -7.77 6.13
C LEU A 103 20.85 -7.61 7.39
N GLN A 104 20.25 -8.70 7.93
CA GLN A 104 19.30 -8.60 9.04
C GLN A 104 19.89 -7.90 10.29
N ARG A 105 21.16 -8.16 10.62
CA ARG A 105 21.81 -7.51 11.77
C ARG A 105 21.98 -6.01 11.59
N PRO A 106 22.69 -5.49 10.55
CA PRO A 106 22.83 -4.06 10.35
C PRO A 106 21.50 -3.37 10.10
N LEU A 107 20.56 -4.02 9.41
CA LEU A 107 19.23 -3.47 9.17
C LEU A 107 18.44 -3.30 10.48
N GLY A 108 18.42 -4.32 11.33
CA GLY A 108 17.72 -4.28 12.61
C GLY A 108 18.33 -3.27 13.56
N THR A 109 19.67 -3.23 13.71
CA THR A 109 20.33 -2.24 14.58
C THR A 109 20.11 -0.82 14.09
N ALA A 110 20.20 -0.56 12.79
CA ALA A 110 19.99 0.76 12.23
C ALA A 110 18.53 1.24 12.39
N THR A 111 17.54 0.37 12.13
CA THR A 111 16.14 0.73 12.25
C THR A 111 15.72 0.97 13.70
N LEU A 112 16.16 0.15 14.64
CA LEU A 112 15.89 0.35 16.08
C LEU A 112 16.57 1.62 16.61
N ALA A 113 17.80 1.90 16.19
CA ALA A 113 18.49 3.15 16.55
C ALA A 113 17.76 4.40 16.03
N LEU A 114 17.16 4.33 14.83
CA LEU A 114 16.38 5.42 14.25
C LEU A 114 15.06 5.69 15.02
N VAL A 115 14.46 4.66 15.60
CA VAL A 115 13.21 4.79 16.38
C VAL A 115 13.47 5.50 17.71
N GLY A 116 14.66 5.29 18.32
CA GLY A 116 15.04 5.97 19.55
C GLY A 116 14.20 5.57 20.77
N ALA A 117 13.70 4.34 20.83
CA ALA A 117 12.96 3.81 21.98
C ALA A 117 13.91 3.54 23.17
N THR A 118 13.33 3.31 24.36
CA THR A 118 14.12 2.98 25.56
C THR A 118 14.89 1.67 25.36
N GLU A 119 15.96 1.46 26.13
CA GLU A 119 16.81 0.28 26.00
C GLU A 119 16.03 -1.03 26.21
N GLU A 120 15.11 -1.04 27.18
CA GLU A 120 14.24 -2.18 27.45
C GLU A 120 13.31 -2.51 26.29
N ILE A 121 12.66 -1.48 25.69
CA ILE A 121 11.80 -1.67 24.50
C ILE A 121 12.62 -2.15 23.32
N ASN A 122 13.82 -1.59 23.10
CA ASN A 122 14.69 -1.97 22.01
C ASN A 122 15.16 -3.43 22.12
N ALA A 123 15.45 -3.91 23.35
CA ALA A 123 15.84 -5.30 23.56
C ALA A 123 14.72 -6.28 23.15
N GLU A 124 13.48 -6.02 23.60
CA GLU A 124 12.32 -6.84 23.23
C GLU A 124 11.93 -6.70 21.76
N ALA A 125 12.01 -5.48 21.19
CA ALA A 125 11.78 -5.25 19.76
C ALA A 125 12.82 -5.95 18.88
N TRP A 126 14.05 -6.15 19.37
CA TRP A 126 15.07 -6.95 18.69
C TRP A 126 14.68 -8.44 18.62
N HIS A 127 14.09 -8.99 19.71
CA HIS A 127 13.56 -10.36 19.69
C HIS A 127 12.44 -10.50 18.65
N TYR A 128 11.51 -9.54 18.61
CA TYR A 128 10.47 -9.50 17.58
C TYR A 128 11.05 -9.42 16.16
N PHE A 129 12.00 -8.52 15.93
CA PHE A 129 12.63 -8.32 14.64
C PHE A 129 13.33 -9.58 14.12
N ARG A 130 14.12 -10.26 14.98
CA ARG A 130 14.85 -11.47 14.62
C ARG A 130 13.96 -12.61 14.15
N ILE A 131 12.75 -12.68 14.62
CA ILE A 131 11.77 -13.71 14.23
C ILE A 131 11.06 -13.25 12.94
N CYS A 132 10.50 -12.05 12.92
CA CYS A 132 9.70 -11.56 11.81
C CYS A 132 10.51 -11.36 10.52
N VAL A 133 11.82 -11.11 10.60
CA VAL A 133 12.67 -10.95 9.40
C VAL A 133 12.68 -12.20 8.51
N TRP A 134 12.51 -13.40 9.10
CA TRP A 134 12.38 -14.66 8.36
C TRP A 134 11.07 -14.76 7.58
N GLY A 135 10.14 -13.86 7.81
CA GLY A 135 8.93 -13.73 7.01
C GLY A 135 9.12 -13.01 5.68
N ALA A 136 10.26 -12.33 5.47
CA ALA A 136 10.51 -11.58 4.24
C ALA A 136 10.36 -12.42 2.96
N PRO A 137 10.88 -13.66 2.84
CA PRO A 137 10.65 -14.50 1.67
C PRO A 137 9.16 -14.75 1.40
N ALA A 138 8.39 -15.03 2.44
CA ALA A 138 6.96 -15.28 2.30
C ALA A 138 6.20 -14.03 1.84
N MET A 139 6.45 -12.89 2.48
CA MET A 139 5.74 -11.64 2.17
C MET A 139 6.08 -11.10 0.78
N LEU A 140 7.35 -11.13 0.37
CA LEU A 140 7.74 -10.63 -0.95
C LEU A 140 7.22 -11.54 -2.09
N CYS A 141 7.19 -12.86 -1.88
CA CYS A 141 6.55 -13.78 -2.82
C CYS A 141 5.03 -13.57 -2.86
N LEU A 142 4.39 -13.31 -1.71
CA LEU A 142 2.96 -12.96 -1.65
C LEU A 142 2.65 -11.67 -2.40
N TYR A 143 3.51 -10.65 -2.33
CA TYR A 143 3.35 -9.43 -3.12
C TYR A 143 3.38 -9.73 -4.62
N SER A 144 4.33 -10.57 -5.07
CA SER A 144 4.41 -11.01 -6.47
C SER A 144 3.14 -11.74 -6.92
N LEU A 145 2.66 -12.70 -6.11
CA LEU A 145 1.44 -13.46 -6.39
C LEU A 145 0.20 -12.57 -6.37
N THR A 146 0.06 -11.70 -5.38
CA THR A 146 -1.05 -10.74 -5.27
C THR A 146 -1.10 -9.81 -6.46
N GLY A 147 0.05 -9.23 -6.86
CA GLY A 147 0.13 -8.39 -8.05
C GLY A 147 -0.27 -9.15 -9.31
N TRP A 148 0.19 -10.39 -9.44
CA TRP A 148 -0.17 -11.24 -10.56
C TRP A 148 -1.68 -11.56 -10.60
N TYR A 149 -2.30 -11.89 -9.46
CA TYR A 149 -3.74 -12.12 -9.38
C TYR A 149 -4.55 -10.87 -9.76
N ILE A 150 -4.12 -9.69 -9.30
CA ILE A 150 -4.76 -8.41 -9.70
C ILE A 150 -4.65 -8.23 -11.21
N GLY A 151 -3.46 -8.44 -11.78
CA GLY A 151 -3.24 -8.38 -13.24
C GLY A 151 -4.08 -9.37 -14.03
N MET A 152 -4.35 -10.56 -13.47
CA MET A 152 -5.27 -11.56 -13.99
C MET A 152 -6.75 -11.24 -13.75
N GLN A 153 -7.07 -10.09 -13.15
CA GLN A 153 -8.42 -9.63 -12.81
C GLN A 153 -9.15 -10.53 -11.79
N ASN A 154 -8.41 -11.22 -10.94
CA ASN A 154 -8.93 -12.08 -9.89
C ASN A 154 -8.51 -11.60 -8.51
N THR A 155 -9.22 -10.63 -7.96
CA THR A 155 -8.95 -10.07 -6.63
C THR A 155 -9.63 -10.82 -5.48
N ARG A 156 -10.46 -11.82 -5.81
CA ARG A 156 -11.09 -12.67 -4.78
C ARG A 156 -10.07 -13.59 -4.09
N LEU A 157 -9.05 -14.06 -4.83
CA LEU A 157 -8.00 -14.88 -4.23
C LEU A 157 -7.14 -14.08 -3.25
N PRO A 158 -6.59 -12.91 -3.58
CA PRO A 158 -5.91 -12.04 -2.61
C PRO A 158 -6.76 -11.71 -1.39
N MET A 159 -8.05 -11.41 -1.57
CA MET A 159 -8.97 -11.15 -0.46
C MET A 159 -9.07 -12.37 0.48
N PHE A 160 -9.31 -13.55 -0.08
CA PHE A 160 -9.40 -14.78 0.72
C PHE A 160 -8.10 -15.06 1.47
N ILE A 161 -6.95 -14.93 0.80
CA ILE A 161 -5.62 -15.13 1.39
C ILE A 161 -5.39 -14.15 2.54
N SER A 162 -5.73 -12.86 2.35
CA SER A 162 -5.57 -11.83 3.39
C SER A 162 -6.43 -12.13 4.63
N ILE A 163 -7.71 -12.48 4.44
CA ILE A 163 -8.60 -12.86 5.55
C ILE A 163 -8.05 -14.09 6.28
N MET A 164 -7.64 -15.12 5.54
CA MET A 164 -7.09 -16.33 6.11
C MET A 164 -5.79 -16.05 6.89
N GLN A 165 -4.90 -15.21 6.36
CA GLN A 165 -3.69 -14.79 7.08
C GLN A 165 -4.03 -14.13 8.42
N ASN A 166 -5.03 -13.26 8.47
CA ASN A 166 -5.46 -12.63 9.71
C ASN A 166 -6.00 -13.64 10.71
N VAL A 167 -6.84 -14.58 10.26
CA VAL A 167 -7.37 -15.65 11.12
C VAL A 167 -6.24 -16.53 11.66
N VAL A 168 -5.29 -16.93 10.81
CA VAL A 168 -4.13 -17.73 11.24
C VAL A 168 -3.24 -16.95 12.19
N ASN A 169 -3.00 -15.65 11.94
CA ASN A 169 -2.21 -14.83 12.85
C ASN A 169 -2.85 -14.76 14.24
N ILE A 170 -4.15 -14.46 14.33
CA ILE A 170 -4.87 -14.39 15.59
C ILE A 170 -4.78 -15.73 16.33
N ALA A 171 -5.10 -16.84 15.67
CA ALA A 171 -5.07 -18.16 16.25
C ALA A 171 -3.66 -18.56 16.73
N ALA A 172 -2.64 -18.33 15.90
CA ALA A 172 -1.27 -18.67 16.22
C ALA A 172 -0.70 -17.78 17.34
N SER A 173 -0.89 -16.46 17.27
CA SER A 173 -0.45 -15.53 18.32
C SER A 173 -1.08 -15.87 19.67
N CYS A 174 -2.40 -16.09 19.69
CA CYS A 174 -3.09 -16.51 20.92
C CYS A 174 -2.55 -17.86 21.44
N THR A 175 -2.31 -18.82 20.55
CA THR A 175 -1.78 -20.13 20.95
C THR A 175 -0.37 -20.00 21.52
N PHE A 176 0.54 -19.31 20.86
CA PHE A 176 1.91 -19.14 21.34
C PHE A 176 1.98 -18.34 22.65
N VAL A 177 1.13 -17.31 22.78
CA VAL A 177 1.12 -16.49 23.99
C VAL A 177 0.46 -17.20 25.15
N TYR A 178 -0.77 -17.69 24.99
CA TYR A 178 -1.56 -18.20 26.13
C TYR A 178 -1.35 -19.68 26.43
N ALA A 179 -1.11 -20.54 25.40
CA ALA A 179 -0.89 -21.95 25.63
C ALA A 179 0.59 -22.28 25.88
N PHE A 180 1.53 -21.61 25.21
CA PHE A 180 2.97 -21.85 25.40
C PHE A 180 3.65 -20.84 26.32
N GLY A 181 2.95 -19.82 26.82
CA GLY A 181 3.49 -18.83 27.75
C GLY A 181 4.56 -17.91 27.14
N MET A 182 4.61 -17.81 25.78
CA MET A 182 5.54 -16.93 25.09
C MET A 182 5.08 -15.48 25.22
N LYS A 183 6.04 -14.56 25.16
CA LYS A 183 5.76 -13.11 25.23
C LYS A 183 5.77 -12.50 23.83
N VAL A 184 6.65 -11.52 23.62
CA VAL A 184 6.81 -10.84 22.32
C VAL A 184 7.16 -11.81 21.20
N GLU A 185 7.97 -12.83 21.49
CA GLU A 185 8.32 -13.89 20.55
C GLU A 185 7.10 -14.68 20.06
N GLY A 186 6.11 -14.90 20.94
CA GLY A 186 4.88 -15.61 20.58
C GLY A 186 4.07 -14.85 19.52
N ILE A 187 3.95 -13.53 19.67
CA ILE A 187 3.29 -12.66 18.68
C ILE A 187 4.07 -12.65 17.36
N ALA A 188 5.40 -12.54 17.43
CA ALA A 188 6.27 -12.59 16.25
C ALA A 188 6.16 -13.91 15.49
N LEU A 189 6.14 -15.05 16.20
CA LEU A 189 5.94 -16.39 15.63
C LEU A 189 4.54 -16.53 15.02
N GLY A 190 3.50 -15.95 15.64
CA GLY A 190 2.15 -15.91 15.09
C GLY A 190 2.11 -15.20 13.74
N THR A 191 2.75 -14.05 13.66
CA THR A 191 2.89 -13.28 12.42
C THR A 191 3.68 -14.05 11.37
N LEU A 192 4.80 -14.64 11.73
CA LEU A 192 5.61 -15.48 10.83
C LEU A 192 4.81 -16.67 10.29
N THR A 193 4.09 -17.38 11.17
CA THR A 193 3.24 -18.52 10.80
C THR A 193 2.16 -18.09 9.81
N ALA A 194 1.50 -16.97 10.05
CA ALA A 194 0.48 -16.44 9.15
C ALA A 194 1.02 -16.08 7.75
N GLN A 195 2.23 -15.52 7.69
CA GLN A 195 2.87 -15.17 6.42
C GLN A 195 3.18 -16.41 5.58
N TYR A 196 3.75 -17.46 6.18
CA TYR A 196 4.03 -18.71 5.47
C TYR A 196 2.76 -19.50 5.13
N ALA A 197 1.76 -19.52 6.02
CA ALA A 197 0.45 -20.09 5.73
C ALA A 197 -0.20 -19.39 4.53
N GLY A 198 -0.14 -18.04 4.49
CA GLY A 198 -0.62 -17.25 3.36
C GLY A 198 0.09 -17.59 2.05
N LEU A 199 1.42 -17.72 2.07
CA LEU A 199 2.19 -18.12 0.89
C LEU A 199 1.79 -19.52 0.43
N LEU A 200 1.72 -20.50 1.35
CA LEU A 200 1.34 -21.87 1.03
C LEU A 200 -0.05 -21.92 0.38
N VAL A 201 -1.05 -21.30 1.00
CA VAL A 201 -2.41 -21.24 0.47
C VAL A 201 -2.44 -20.52 -0.87
N SER A 202 -1.69 -19.43 -1.03
CA SER A 202 -1.59 -18.72 -2.31
C SER A 202 -1.03 -19.61 -3.41
N LEU A 203 0.01 -20.39 -3.14
CA LEU A 203 0.61 -21.33 -4.09
C LEU A 203 -0.34 -22.49 -4.44
N VAL A 204 -1.05 -23.04 -3.44
CA VAL A 204 -2.06 -24.09 -3.66
C VAL A 204 -3.18 -23.57 -4.54
N LEU A 205 -3.75 -22.41 -4.23
CA LEU A 205 -4.81 -21.79 -5.03
C LEU A 205 -4.34 -21.44 -6.44
N TRP A 206 -3.10 -20.95 -6.57
CA TRP A 206 -2.50 -20.68 -7.88
C TRP A 206 -2.37 -21.97 -8.70
N SER A 207 -1.81 -23.02 -8.12
CA SER A 207 -1.62 -24.30 -8.80
C SER A 207 -2.96 -24.94 -9.22
N ALA A 208 -3.96 -24.89 -8.35
CA ALA A 208 -5.30 -25.42 -8.63
C ALA A 208 -6.04 -24.64 -9.71
N THR A 209 -5.92 -23.31 -9.72
CA THR A 209 -6.69 -22.44 -10.62
C THR A 209 -5.99 -22.21 -11.96
N TYR A 210 -4.68 -22.04 -11.94
CA TYR A 210 -3.90 -21.57 -13.08
C TYR A 210 -2.74 -22.50 -13.46
N GLY A 211 -2.26 -23.35 -12.53
CA GLY A 211 -1.01 -24.08 -12.68
C GLY A 211 -0.90 -24.86 -13.98
N LYS A 212 -1.88 -25.74 -14.28
CA LYS A 212 -1.88 -26.55 -15.51
C LYS A 212 -1.85 -25.72 -16.80
N ARG A 213 -2.50 -24.55 -16.79
CA ARG A 213 -2.60 -23.68 -17.96
C ARG A 213 -1.35 -22.81 -18.12
N ILE A 214 -0.81 -22.28 -17.03
CA ILE A 214 0.29 -21.33 -17.05
C ILE A 214 1.64 -22.04 -17.20
N LEU A 215 1.87 -23.17 -16.49
CA LEU A 215 3.15 -23.88 -16.52
C LEU A 215 3.53 -24.36 -17.95
N ARG A 216 2.56 -24.67 -18.80
CA ARG A 216 2.79 -25.05 -20.20
C ARG A 216 3.39 -23.93 -21.05
N HIS A 217 3.29 -22.67 -20.61
CA HIS A 217 3.74 -21.49 -21.33
C HIS A 217 4.99 -20.87 -20.71
N VAL A 218 5.57 -21.48 -19.65
CA VAL A 218 6.80 -20.99 -19.03
C VAL A 218 7.99 -21.30 -19.93
N GLU A 219 8.57 -20.27 -20.48
CA GLU A 219 9.82 -20.34 -21.22
C GLU A 219 10.98 -19.84 -20.32
N TRP A 220 11.72 -20.78 -19.75
CA TRP A 220 12.81 -20.48 -18.80
C TRP A 220 13.83 -19.47 -19.33
N ARG A 221 14.13 -19.50 -20.62
CA ARG A 221 15.04 -18.56 -21.25
C ARG A 221 14.55 -17.11 -21.21
N ARG A 222 13.22 -16.90 -21.32
CA ARG A 222 12.62 -15.56 -21.24
C ARG A 222 12.61 -14.98 -19.83
N ILE A 223 12.75 -15.78 -18.79
CA ILE A 223 12.81 -15.27 -17.41
C ILE A 223 14.01 -14.36 -17.22
N VAL A 224 15.18 -14.79 -17.71
CA VAL A 224 16.46 -14.07 -17.59
C VAL A 224 16.83 -13.25 -18.82
N GLU A 225 15.92 -13.10 -19.77
CA GLU A 225 16.17 -12.28 -20.96
C GLU A 225 16.48 -10.84 -20.58
N GLY A 226 17.64 -10.34 -21.01
CA GLY A 226 18.16 -9.05 -20.59
C GLY A 226 17.25 -7.86 -20.87
N THR A 227 16.56 -7.85 -22.00
CA THR A 227 15.60 -6.79 -22.40
C THR A 227 14.39 -6.76 -21.47
N ALA A 228 13.81 -7.92 -21.18
CA ALA A 228 12.67 -8.06 -20.32
C ALA A 228 13.03 -7.79 -18.84
N MET A 229 14.22 -8.24 -18.39
CA MET A 229 14.75 -7.90 -17.06
C MET A 229 14.99 -6.40 -16.90
N ARG A 230 15.61 -5.75 -17.89
CA ARG A 230 15.83 -4.30 -17.86
C ARG A 230 14.51 -3.53 -17.77
N ARG A 231 13.47 -3.97 -18.50
CA ARG A 231 12.13 -3.40 -18.41
C ARG A 231 11.53 -3.62 -17.03
N PHE A 232 11.63 -4.84 -16.48
CA PHE A 232 11.13 -5.18 -15.16
C PHE A 232 11.76 -4.31 -14.08
N PHE A 233 13.09 -4.22 -14.05
CA PHE A 233 13.80 -3.38 -13.08
C PHE A 233 13.52 -1.88 -13.30
N GLY A 234 13.38 -1.42 -14.55
CA GLY A 234 13.02 -0.03 -14.84
C GLY A 234 11.67 0.36 -14.23
N VAL A 235 10.65 -0.46 -14.44
CA VAL A 235 9.31 -0.25 -13.87
C VAL A 235 9.35 -0.27 -12.35
N ASN A 236 10.00 -1.28 -11.77
CA ASN A 236 10.05 -1.45 -10.31
C ASN A 236 10.89 -0.36 -9.62
N ARG A 237 12.01 0.08 -10.23
CA ARG A 237 12.82 1.20 -9.75
C ARG A 237 11.99 2.48 -9.64
N ASP A 238 11.24 2.81 -10.68
CA ASP A 238 10.46 4.04 -10.70
C ASP A 238 9.36 4.00 -9.60
N ILE A 239 8.72 2.84 -9.39
CA ILE A 239 7.75 2.64 -8.31
C ILE A 239 8.43 2.73 -6.92
N PHE A 240 9.61 2.13 -6.78
CA PHE A 240 10.41 2.22 -5.57
C PHE A 240 10.75 3.67 -5.21
N LEU A 241 11.29 4.44 -6.16
CA LEU A 241 11.63 5.85 -5.97
C LEU A 241 10.39 6.69 -5.63
N ARG A 242 9.25 6.42 -6.29
CA ARG A 242 7.97 7.03 -5.92
C ARG A 242 7.62 6.72 -4.46
N THR A 243 7.75 5.48 -4.04
CA THR A 243 7.41 5.07 -2.67
C THR A 243 8.31 5.76 -1.64
N LEU A 244 9.60 5.94 -1.94
CA LEU A 244 10.49 6.72 -1.09
C LEU A 244 10.01 8.18 -0.93
N CYS A 245 9.52 8.81 -2.00
CA CYS A 245 8.92 10.15 -1.90
C CYS A 245 7.68 10.16 -0.99
N LEU A 246 6.81 9.14 -1.09
CA LEU A 246 5.64 8.99 -0.23
C LEU A 246 6.04 8.84 1.24
N VAL A 247 7.01 7.95 1.52
CA VAL A 247 7.53 7.72 2.88
C VAL A 247 8.13 9.01 3.43
N ALA A 248 8.92 9.73 2.64
CA ALA A 248 9.54 10.99 3.07
C ALA A 248 8.50 12.04 3.47
N VAL A 249 7.43 12.22 2.67
CA VAL A 249 6.35 13.16 2.99
C VAL A 249 5.62 12.74 4.27
N ASN A 250 5.25 11.47 4.41
CA ASN A 250 4.53 10.99 5.59
C ASN A 250 5.37 11.07 6.86
N PHE A 251 6.64 10.66 6.78
CA PHE A 251 7.57 10.77 7.90
C PHE A 251 7.79 12.22 8.33
N TYR A 252 8.01 13.11 7.35
CA TYR A 252 8.20 14.53 7.65
C TYR A 252 6.93 15.17 8.24
N PHE A 253 5.75 14.80 7.73
CA PHE A 253 4.46 15.27 8.27
C PHE A 253 4.32 14.89 9.75
N LEU A 254 4.62 13.65 10.10
CA LEU A 254 4.57 13.18 11.49
C LEU A 254 5.60 13.90 12.37
N SER A 255 6.84 14.01 11.89
CA SER A 255 7.94 14.70 12.62
C SER A 255 7.66 16.17 12.82
N ALA A 256 7.15 16.87 11.81
CA ALA A 256 6.75 18.27 11.90
C ALA A 256 5.57 18.50 12.86
N GLY A 257 4.63 17.55 12.92
CA GLY A 257 3.56 17.55 13.92
C GLY A 257 4.10 17.35 15.33
N ALA A 258 5.01 16.41 15.52
CA ALA A 258 5.63 16.12 16.81
C ALA A 258 6.41 17.35 17.36
N SER A 259 7.09 18.10 16.51
CA SER A 259 7.83 19.30 16.91
C SER A 259 6.93 20.44 17.40
N GLN A 260 5.63 20.40 17.14
CA GLN A 260 4.64 21.40 17.56
C GLN A 260 3.93 21.03 18.88
N GLY A 261 4.25 19.89 19.46
CA GLY A 261 3.74 19.45 20.77
C GLY A 261 2.85 18.19 20.68
N ALA A 262 2.66 17.57 21.85
CA ALA A 262 1.97 16.28 21.96
C ALA A 262 0.49 16.34 21.51
N VAL A 263 -0.24 17.40 21.82
CA VAL A 263 -1.64 17.59 21.42
C VAL A 263 -1.77 17.68 19.90
N VAL A 264 -0.88 18.48 19.24
CA VAL A 264 -0.87 18.63 17.78
C VAL A 264 -0.54 17.31 17.12
N LEU A 265 0.45 16.57 17.65
CA LEU A 265 0.79 15.23 17.14
C LEU A 265 -0.40 14.28 17.24
N ALA A 266 -1.09 14.25 18.38
CA ALA A 266 -2.27 13.42 18.58
C ALA A 266 -3.40 13.75 17.59
N VAL A 267 -3.71 15.05 17.43
CA VAL A 267 -4.70 15.53 16.45
C VAL A 267 -4.32 15.12 15.02
N ASN A 268 -3.08 15.35 14.63
CA ASN A 268 -2.61 14.99 13.29
C ASN A 268 -2.69 13.48 13.05
N THR A 269 -2.35 12.67 14.06
CA THR A 269 -2.44 11.21 13.97
C THR A 269 -3.88 10.75 13.79
N LEU A 270 -4.83 11.32 14.54
CA LEU A 270 -6.25 11.00 14.41
C LEU A 270 -6.81 11.39 13.04
N LEU A 271 -6.52 12.60 12.57
CA LEU A 271 -6.99 13.05 11.26
C LEU A 271 -6.34 12.25 10.11
N MET A 272 -5.10 11.80 10.26
CA MET A 272 -4.45 10.90 9.29
C MET A 272 -5.10 9.51 9.23
N GLN A 273 -5.81 9.06 10.28
CA GLN A 273 -6.63 7.83 10.18
C GLN A 273 -7.78 8.01 9.17
N LEU A 274 -8.37 9.21 9.09
CA LEU A 274 -9.40 9.51 8.08
C LEU A 274 -8.82 9.42 6.65
N PHE A 275 -7.61 9.94 6.45
CA PHE A 275 -6.88 9.77 5.19
C PHE A 275 -6.63 8.29 4.87
N THR A 276 -6.18 7.52 5.85
CA THR A 276 -5.88 6.09 5.69
C THR A 276 -7.14 5.30 5.33
N LEU A 277 -8.26 5.58 6.00
CA LEU A 277 -9.54 4.93 5.72
C LEU A 277 -10.03 5.22 4.30
N TYR A 278 -9.94 6.48 3.86
CA TYR A 278 -10.24 6.88 2.49
C TYR A 278 -9.31 6.19 1.48
N SER A 279 -8.01 6.14 1.77
CA SER A 279 -7.01 5.55 0.88
C SER A 279 -7.26 4.05 0.66
N TYR A 280 -7.63 3.28 1.67
CA TYR A 280 -7.91 1.84 1.53
C TYR A 280 -9.07 1.55 0.58
N VAL A 281 -10.08 2.42 0.58
CA VAL A 281 -11.21 2.28 -0.36
C VAL A 281 -10.78 2.70 -1.77
N MET A 282 -10.08 3.82 -1.90
CA MET A 282 -9.61 4.32 -3.20
C MET A 282 -8.57 3.40 -3.85
N ASP A 283 -7.72 2.74 -3.05
CA ASP A 283 -6.78 1.75 -3.54
C ASP A 283 -7.49 0.53 -4.17
N GLY A 284 -8.67 0.16 -3.68
CA GLY A 284 -9.49 -0.86 -4.34
C GLY A 284 -9.88 -0.47 -5.77
N PHE A 285 -10.23 0.80 -5.99
CA PHE A 285 -10.50 1.32 -7.34
C PHE A 285 -9.22 1.51 -8.16
N ALA A 286 -8.11 1.86 -7.53
CA ALA A 286 -6.80 1.86 -8.19
C ALA A 286 -6.43 0.46 -8.70
N PHE A 287 -6.67 -0.61 -7.94
CA PHE A 287 -6.44 -2.00 -8.39
C PHE A 287 -7.34 -2.37 -9.58
N ALA A 288 -8.58 -1.88 -9.60
CA ALA A 288 -9.42 -2.02 -10.79
C ALA A 288 -8.83 -1.27 -12.00
N GLY A 289 -8.24 -0.10 -11.77
CA GLY A 289 -7.49 0.66 -12.78
C GLY A 289 -6.27 -0.10 -13.29
N GLU A 290 -5.45 -0.66 -12.39
CA GLU A 290 -4.28 -1.48 -12.74
C GLU A 290 -4.68 -2.64 -13.68
N ALA A 291 -5.71 -3.37 -13.30
CA ALA A 291 -6.14 -4.58 -14.01
C ALA A 291 -6.85 -4.29 -15.34
N LEU A 292 -7.84 -3.38 -15.34
CA LEU A 292 -8.67 -3.13 -16.52
C LEU A 292 -7.99 -2.19 -17.51
N CYS A 293 -7.41 -1.09 -17.04
CA CYS A 293 -6.70 -0.17 -17.92
C CYS A 293 -5.45 -0.84 -18.52
N GLY A 294 -4.70 -1.64 -17.71
CA GLY A 294 -3.57 -2.39 -18.23
C GLY A 294 -3.96 -3.39 -19.31
N ARG A 295 -5.05 -4.16 -19.09
CA ARG A 295 -5.57 -5.08 -20.10
C ARG A 295 -5.99 -4.38 -21.38
N HIS A 296 -6.76 -3.28 -21.30
CA HIS A 296 -7.19 -2.55 -22.50
C HIS A 296 -6.03 -1.89 -23.22
N TYR A 297 -5.04 -1.37 -22.48
CA TYR A 297 -3.82 -0.82 -23.03
C TYR A 297 -3.00 -1.89 -23.76
N GLY A 298 -2.80 -3.06 -23.14
CA GLY A 298 -2.12 -4.20 -23.77
C GLY A 298 -2.82 -4.71 -25.03
N ALA A 299 -4.15 -4.72 -25.03
CA ALA A 299 -4.97 -5.06 -26.19
C ALA A 299 -5.05 -3.96 -27.26
N ARG A 300 -4.40 -2.80 -27.07
CA ARG A 300 -4.50 -1.62 -27.94
C ARG A 300 -5.94 -1.13 -28.15
N ASN A 301 -6.83 -1.42 -27.19
CA ASN A 301 -8.24 -1.00 -27.25
C ASN A 301 -8.45 0.34 -26.56
N HIS A 302 -8.13 1.41 -27.28
CA HIS A 302 -8.17 2.79 -26.76
C HIS A 302 -9.57 3.25 -26.38
N LYS A 303 -10.60 2.76 -27.05
CA LYS A 303 -12.00 3.10 -26.77
C LYS A 303 -12.43 2.59 -25.39
N GLU A 304 -12.19 1.31 -25.13
CA GLU A 304 -12.54 0.72 -23.83
C GLU A 304 -11.61 1.22 -22.72
N PHE A 305 -10.33 1.50 -23.02
CA PHE A 305 -9.42 2.16 -22.10
C PHE A 305 -9.97 3.51 -21.63
N GLY A 306 -10.33 4.40 -22.56
CA GLY A 306 -10.88 5.72 -22.23
C GLY A 306 -12.21 5.66 -21.50
N ARG A 307 -13.06 4.66 -21.83
CA ARG A 307 -14.32 4.41 -21.09
C ARG A 307 -14.03 3.96 -19.66
N THR A 308 -13.10 3.04 -19.47
CA THR A 308 -12.72 2.54 -18.14
C THR A 308 -12.17 3.66 -17.26
N VAL A 309 -11.25 4.49 -17.77
CA VAL A 309 -10.74 5.66 -17.03
C VAL A 309 -11.88 6.58 -16.60
N ARG A 310 -12.79 6.90 -17.51
CA ARG A 310 -13.93 7.79 -17.20
C ARG A 310 -14.85 7.22 -16.13
N ARG A 311 -15.10 5.91 -16.16
CA ARG A 311 -15.93 5.22 -15.16
C ARG A 311 -15.24 5.11 -13.80
N LEU A 312 -13.94 4.89 -13.77
CA LEU A 312 -13.15 4.92 -12.52
C LEU A 312 -13.24 6.30 -11.85
N PHE A 313 -13.09 7.39 -12.63
CA PHE A 313 -13.26 8.73 -12.09
C PHE A 313 -14.70 9.01 -11.63
N ALA A 314 -15.72 8.49 -12.32
CA ALA A 314 -17.11 8.64 -11.89
C ALA A 314 -17.37 7.93 -10.55
N TRP A 315 -16.89 6.70 -10.38
CA TRP A 315 -16.97 5.98 -9.10
C TRP A 315 -16.15 6.65 -8.01
N GLY A 316 -14.92 7.07 -8.34
CA GLY A 316 -14.07 7.81 -7.41
C GLY A 316 -14.73 9.12 -6.96
N ALA A 317 -15.36 9.87 -7.87
CA ALA A 317 -16.06 11.11 -7.53
C ALA A 317 -17.29 10.87 -6.63
N ALA A 318 -18.07 9.80 -6.89
CA ALA A 318 -19.19 9.42 -6.04
C ALA A 318 -18.72 9.05 -4.61
N LEU A 319 -17.64 8.29 -4.50
CA LEU A 319 -17.04 7.95 -3.20
C LEU A 319 -16.46 9.17 -2.50
N THR A 320 -15.75 10.01 -3.23
CA THR A 320 -15.23 11.28 -2.70
C THR A 320 -16.34 12.13 -2.12
N ALA A 321 -17.46 12.30 -2.85
CA ALA A 321 -18.62 13.04 -2.36
C ALA A 321 -19.21 12.40 -1.08
N ALA A 322 -19.33 11.06 -1.05
CA ALA A 322 -19.82 10.34 0.13
C ALA A 322 -18.90 10.53 1.33
N TYR A 323 -17.57 10.35 1.17
CA TYR A 323 -16.60 10.54 2.26
C TYR A 323 -16.54 11.99 2.74
N THR A 324 -16.54 12.96 1.82
CA THR A 324 -16.58 14.39 2.16
C THR A 324 -17.82 14.74 2.96
N LEU A 325 -18.99 14.19 2.57
CA LEU A 325 -20.24 14.39 3.31
C LEU A 325 -20.17 13.74 4.70
N VAL A 326 -19.69 12.50 4.80
CA VAL A 326 -19.54 11.78 6.09
C VAL A 326 -18.59 12.54 7.01
N TYR A 327 -17.45 13.03 6.51
CA TYR A 327 -16.50 13.78 7.31
C TYR A 327 -17.02 15.17 7.69
N ALA A 328 -17.77 15.83 6.82
CA ALA A 328 -18.38 17.14 7.10
C ALA A 328 -19.52 17.05 8.15
N VAL A 329 -20.37 16.03 8.04
CA VAL A 329 -21.49 15.82 8.97
C VAL A 329 -21.03 15.19 10.27
N GLY A 330 -20.08 14.23 10.21
CA GLY A 330 -19.54 13.53 11.37
C GLY A 330 -18.69 14.44 12.26
N GLY A 331 -18.00 15.40 11.67
CA GLY A 331 -17.24 16.43 12.38
C GLY A 331 -16.39 15.88 13.54
N THR A 332 -16.43 16.59 14.67
CA THR A 332 -15.74 16.17 15.89
C THR A 332 -16.37 14.93 16.55
N GLY A 333 -17.63 14.60 16.24
CA GLY A 333 -18.30 13.40 16.77
C GLY A 333 -17.63 12.11 16.32
N PHE A 334 -17.11 12.07 15.09
CA PHE A 334 -16.33 10.92 14.61
C PHE A 334 -14.97 10.82 15.34
N LEU A 335 -14.35 11.96 15.65
CA LEU A 335 -13.09 11.99 16.39
C LEU A 335 -13.27 11.57 17.85
N ALA A 336 -14.40 11.92 18.47
CA ALA A 336 -14.75 11.48 19.81
C ALA A 336 -14.97 9.95 19.95
N LEU A 337 -15.19 9.23 18.82
CA LEU A 337 -15.19 7.77 18.81
C LEU A 337 -13.77 7.18 18.86
N LEU A 338 -12.75 7.96 18.53
CA LEU A 338 -11.36 7.51 18.43
C LEU A 338 -10.53 7.89 19.68
N THR A 339 -10.98 8.86 20.46
CA THR A 339 -10.28 9.32 21.68
C THR A 339 -11.24 9.92 22.69
N ASP A 340 -11.00 9.63 23.97
CA ASP A 340 -11.74 10.19 25.13
C ASP A 340 -11.05 11.45 25.67
N GLU A 341 -9.93 11.90 25.10
CA GLU A 341 -9.18 13.08 25.54
C GLU A 341 -9.83 14.39 25.09
N PRO A 342 -10.47 15.17 26.01
CA PRO A 342 -11.24 16.35 25.62
C PRO A 342 -10.40 17.45 24.95
N ASN A 343 -9.14 17.62 25.38
CA ASN A 343 -8.24 18.60 24.82
C ASN A 343 -7.87 18.28 23.35
N VAL A 344 -7.74 16.99 23.04
CA VAL A 344 -7.44 16.53 21.66
C VAL A 344 -8.65 16.70 20.77
N VAL A 345 -9.85 16.36 21.26
CA VAL A 345 -11.11 16.54 20.51
C VAL A 345 -11.39 18.03 20.24
N ALA A 346 -11.19 18.89 21.25
CA ALA A 346 -11.36 20.34 21.09
C ALA A 346 -10.37 20.91 20.07
N ALA A 347 -9.08 20.56 20.18
CA ALA A 347 -8.05 21.02 19.23
C ALA A 347 -8.26 20.45 17.82
N ALA A 348 -8.82 19.24 17.69
CA ALA A 348 -9.11 18.64 16.40
C ALA A 348 -10.22 19.37 15.62
N ALA A 349 -11.11 20.09 16.30
CA ALA A 349 -12.15 20.90 15.65
C ALA A 349 -11.55 21.97 14.73
N ASP A 350 -10.43 22.60 15.11
CA ASP A 350 -9.76 23.61 14.31
C ASP A 350 -9.15 23.05 13.02
N TYR A 351 -8.78 21.76 13.02
CA TYR A 351 -8.14 21.10 11.88
C TYR A 351 -9.10 20.18 11.10
N ALA A 352 -10.29 19.89 11.61
CA ALA A 352 -11.28 19.04 10.94
C ALA A 352 -11.62 19.49 9.49
N PRO A 353 -11.70 20.79 9.16
CA PRO A 353 -11.96 21.22 7.78
C PRO A 353 -10.91 20.70 6.78
N TRP A 354 -9.65 20.54 7.20
CA TRP A 354 -8.60 19.98 6.34
C TRP A 354 -8.87 18.51 6.01
N ALA A 355 -9.33 17.73 7.01
CA ALA A 355 -9.68 16.32 6.80
C ALA A 355 -10.85 16.15 5.83
N VAL A 356 -11.84 17.05 5.87
CA VAL A 356 -12.98 17.08 4.92
C VAL A 356 -12.51 17.27 3.47
N LEU A 357 -11.41 18.00 3.24
CA LEU A 357 -10.86 18.27 1.92
C LEU A 357 -9.97 17.12 1.38
N ILE A 358 -9.51 16.22 2.25
CA ILE A 358 -8.64 15.08 1.84
C ILE A 358 -9.21 14.29 0.67
N PRO A 359 -10.49 13.84 0.69
CA PRO A 359 -11.04 13.06 -0.40
C PRO A 359 -11.03 13.83 -1.73
N VAL A 360 -11.35 15.12 -1.71
CA VAL A 360 -11.40 15.96 -2.90
C VAL A 360 -10.01 16.12 -3.53
N CYS A 361 -9.00 16.44 -2.71
CA CYS A 361 -7.62 16.60 -3.18
C CYS A 361 -6.97 15.29 -3.60
N GLY A 362 -7.36 14.16 -2.96
CA GLY A 362 -6.77 12.83 -3.20
C GLY A 362 -7.35 12.10 -4.39
N LEU A 363 -8.60 12.35 -4.79
CA LEU A 363 -9.31 11.61 -5.84
C LEU A 363 -8.47 11.31 -7.07
N ALA A 364 -7.95 12.35 -7.70
CA ALA A 364 -7.22 12.21 -8.95
C ALA A 364 -5.91 11.42 -8.76
N ALA A 365 -5.21 11.64 -7.66
CA ALA A 365 -3.95 10.97 -7.36
C ALA A 365 -4.13 9.45 -7.23
N PHE A 366 -5.16 8.98 -6.52
CA PHE A 366 -5.42 7.55 -6.35
C PHE A 366 -5.85 6.86 -7.65
N ILE A 367 -6.78 7.47 -8.39
CA ILE A 367 -7.26 6.88 -9.64
C ILE A 367 -6.15 6.82 -10.69
N TRP A 368 -5.38 7.90 -10.84
CA TRP A 368 -4.26 7.91 -11.77
C TRP A 368 -3.15 6.93 -11.40
N ASP A 369 -2.88 6.71 -10.12
CA ASP A 369 -1.90 5.70 -9.72
C ASP A 369 -2.24 4.33 -10.31
N GLY A 370 -3.49 3.89 -10.19
CA GLY A 370 -3.93 2.63 -10.79
C GLY A 370 -3.79 2.61 -12.31
N VAL A 371 -4.18 3.69 -13.00
CA VAL A 371 -4.07 3.80 -14.45
C VAL A 371 -2.61 3.80 -14.91
N PHE A 372 -1.72 4.53 -14.22
CA PHE A 372 -0.30 4.62 -14.57
C PHE A 372 0.43 3.31 -14.30
N ILE A 373 0.10 2.58 -13.25
CA ILE A 373 0.62 1.23 -13.00
C ILE A 373 0.14 0.29 -14.09
N GLY A 374 -1.15 0.27 -14.42
CA GLY A 374 -1.72 -0.56 -15.47
C GLY A 374 -1.08 -0.31 -16.84
N THR A 375 -0.79 0.94 -17.18
CA THR A 375 -0.10 1.30 -18.42
C THR A 375 1.43 1.18 -18.33
N THR A 376 1.98 0.83 -17.17
CA THR A 376 3.42 0.83 -16.88
C THR A 376 4.12 2.17 -17.17
N ASN A 377 3.39 3.28 -17.06
CA ASN A 377 3.96 4.62 -17.18
C ASN A 377 4.52 5.09 -15.83
N THR A 378 5.39 4.28 -15.25
CA THR A 378 5.92 4.46 -13.90
C THR A 378 6.82 5.68 -13.77
N ARG A 379 7.53 6.07 -14.85
CA ARG A 379 8.30 7.32 -14.88
C ARG A 379 7.41 8.55 -14.69
N GLY A 380 6.27 8.60 -15.39
CA GLY A 380 5.31 9.69 -15.23
C GLY A 380 4.74 9.74 -13.82
N MET A 381 4.44 8.59 -13.23
CA MET A 381 3.96 8.46 -11.87
C MET A 381 5.01 8.93 -10.84
N PHE A 382 6.26 8.51 -10.99
CA PHE A 382 7.37 8.97 -10.14
C PHE A 382 7.59 10.48 -10.26
N ALA A 383 7.67 11.02 -11.49
CA ALA A 383 7.84 12.44 -11.73
C ALA A 383 6.74 13.28 -11.07
N ALA A 384 5.48 12.84 -11.20
CA ALA A 384 4.34 13.52 -10.55
C ALA A 384 4.46 13.52 -9.03
N THR A 385 4.88 12.40 -8.43
CA THR A 385 5.06 12.29 -6.98
C THR A 385 6.25 13.12 -6.49
N ALA A 386 7.35 13.16 -7.24
CA ALA A 386 8.51 13.98 -6.91
C ALA A 386 8.19 15.48 -6.97
N VAL A 387 7.46 15.94 -8.00
CA VAL A 387 6.98 17.32 -8.08
C VAL A 387 6.03 17.63 -6.91
N ALA A 388 5.11 16.73 -6.60
CA ALA A 388 4.19 16.91 -5.47
C ALA A 388 4.94 16.99 -4.12
N MET A 389 5.97 16.16 -3.93
CA MET A 389 6.83 16.24 -2.74
C MET A 389 7.53 17.60 -2.65
N LEU A 390 8.04 18.14 -3.75
CA LEU A 390 8.62 19.49 -3.78
C LEU A 390 7.57 20.55 -3.40
N VAL A 391 6.35 20.43 -3.94
CA VAL A 391 5.24 21.35 -3.57
C VAL A 391 4.96 21.27 -2.07
N PHE A 392 4.92 20.07 -1.48
CA PHE A 392 4.76 19.91 -0.03
C PHE A 392 5.81 20.69 0.76
N PHE A 393 7.08 20.50 0.46
CA PHE A 393 8.16 21.18 1.18
C PHE A 393 8.14 22.70 0.95
N VAL A 394 7.92 23.14 -0.27
CA VAL A 394 7.83 24.58 -0.59
C VAL A 394 6.70 25.24 0.20
N VAL A 395 5.49 24.69 0.16
CA VAL A 395 4.33 25.24 0.86
C VAL A 395 4.56 25.23 2.38
N TYR A 396 5.01 24.11 2.94
CA TYR A 396 5.21 24.00 4.37
C TYR A 396 6.32 24.96 4.87
N LEU A 397 7.50 24.94 4.24
CA LEU A 397 8.63 25.75 4.68
C LEU A 397 8.37 27.25 4.54
N SER A 398 7.58 27.66 3.54
CA SER A 398 7.21 29.06 3.33
C SER A 398 6.19 29.56 4.37
N LEU A 399 5.30 28.70 4.86
CA LEU A 399 4.17 29.12 5.69
C LEU A 399 4.27 28.68 7.15
N ARG A 400 5.19 27.79 7.51
CA ARG A 400 5.30 27.22 8.87
C ARG A 400 5.44 28.26 9.98
N GLY A 401 6.11 29.40 9.70
CA GLY A 401 6.33 30.46 10.67
C GLY A 401 5.08 31.29 10.99
N VAL A 402 4.07 31.26 10.12
CA VAL A 402 2.84 32.06 10.26
C VAL A 402 1.64 31.18 10.60
N TRP A 403 1.52 30.02 9.94
CA TRP A 403 0.33 29.16 10.01
C TRP A 403 0.56 27.86 10.79
N HIS A 404 1.76 27.63 11.29
CA HIS A 404 2.09 26.45 12.12
C HIS A 404 1.50 25.12 11.55
N ASN A 405 0.63 24.45 12.30
CA ASN A 405 0.04 23.19 11.87
C ASN A 405 -0.95 23.32 10.70
N HIS A 406 -1.60 24.46 10.53
CA HIS A 406 -2.42 24.70 9.33
C HIS A 406 -1.58 24.70 8.05
N ALA A 407 -0.33 25.21 8.11
CA ALA A 407 0.60 25.13 6.99
C ALA A 407 0.96 23.66 6.64
N LEU A 408 1.07 22.81 7.64
CA LEU A 408 1.34 21.38 7.44
C LEU A 408 0.21 20.68 6.72
N TRP A 409 -1.03 20.93 7.12
CA TRP A 409 -2.23 20.40 6.47
C TRP A 409 -2.42 20.96 5.05
N LEU A 410 -2.23 22.27 4.87
CA LEU A 410 -2.28 22.88 3.54
C LEU A 410 -1.24 22.24 2.60
N ALA A 411 -0.01 22.06 3.09
CA ALA A 411 1.06 21.43 2.32
C ALA A 411 0.70 19.98 1.94
N PHE A 412 0.07 19.22 2.84
CA PHE A 412 -0.35 17.85 2.57
C PHE A 412 -1.48 17.80 1.52
N LEU A 413 -2.48 18.69 1.60
CA LEU A 413 -3.52 18.78 0.58
C LEU A 413 -2.99 19.27 -0.77
N ALA A 414 -2.08 20.25 -0.76
CA ALA A 414 -1.40 20.72 -1.96
C ALA A 414 -0.58 19.59 -2.61
N TYR A 415 0.08 18.76 -1.81
CA TYR A 415 0.79 17.55 -2.27
C TYR A 415 -0.16 16.57 -2.97
N LEU A 416 -1.31 16.25 -2.38
CA LEU A 416 -2.30 15.35 -2.99
C LEU A 416 -2.85 15.92 -4.30
N ALA A 417 -3.22 17.20 -4.30
CA ALA A 417 -3.75 17.89 -5.47
C ALA A 417 -2.71 18.01 -6.60
N ALA A 418 -1.47 18.38 -6.26
CA ALA A 418 -0.37 18.49 -7.23
C ALA A 418 -0.06 17.15 -7.88
N ARG A 419 -0.05 16.04 -7.11
CA ARG A 419 0.15 14.70 -7.63
C ARG A 419 -0.91 14.35 -8.68
N GLY A 420 -2.20 14.58 -8.35
CA GLY A 420 -3.30 14.34 -9.28
C GLY A 420 -3.28 15.26 -10.50
N ALA A 421 -2.96 16.54 -10.33
CA ALA A 421 -2.88 17.52 -11.41
C ALA A 421 -1.75 17.19 -12.41
N VAL A 422 -0.55 16.89 -11.91
CA VAL A 422 0.60 16.53 -12.77
C VAL A 422 0.33 15.23 -13.52
N GLN A 423 -0.21 14.20 -12.85
CA GLN A 423 -0.60 12.96 -13.53
C GLN A 423 -1.66 13.20 -14.60
N SER A 424 -2.66 14.05 -14.34
CA SER A 424 -3.66 14.44 -15.32
C SER A 424 -3.04 15.14 -16.52
N ALA A 425 -2.12 16.07 -16.30
CA ALA A 425 -1.41 16.78 -17.36
C ALA A 425 -0.57 15.82 -18.23
N ILE A 426 0.16 14.88 -17.60
CA ILE A 426 0.93 13.85 -18.31
C ILE A 426 0.00 12.99 -19.17
N TYR A 427 -1.12 12.53 -18.62
CA TYR A 427 -2.10 11.73 -19.36
C TYR A 427 -2.67 12.48 -20.56
N LEU A 428 -3.07 13.74 -20.37
CA LEU A 428 -3.60 14.58 -21.48
C LEU A 428 -2.56 14.83 -22.56
N ARG A 429 -1.30 15.07 -22.18
CA ARG A 429 -0.19 15.24 -23.13
C ARG A 429 0.07 13.96 -23.94
N ILE A 430 0.07 12.80 -23.31
CA ILE A 430 0.21 11.51 -23.99
C ILE A 430 -0.96 11.29 -24.94
N LYS A 431 -2.19 11.58 -24.52
CA LYS A 431 -3.38 11.46 -25.35
C LYS A 431 -3.37 12.42 -26.55
N ALA A 432 -2.86 13.63 -26.38
CA ALA A 432 -2.73 14.61 -27.46
C ALA A 432 -1.63 14.24 -28.46
N ASN A 433 -0.47 13.75 -27.97
CA ASN A 433 0.67 13.34 -28.81
C ASN A 433 0.44 11.99 -29.48
N SER A 434 -0.23 11.05 -28.82
CA SER A 434 -0.88 9.92 -29.43
C SER A 434 -2.16 10.43 -30.10
N LYS A 435 -2.06 11.35 -31.08
CA LYS A 435 -3.06 11.42 -32.13
C LYS A 435 -3.10 10.00 -32.65
N PHE A 436 -3.97 9.24 -32.03
CA PHE A 436 -4.30 7.91 -32.44
C PHE A 436 -4.71 8.06 -33.89
N LYS A 437 -3.76 7.81 -34.78
CA LYS A 437 -4.04 7.64 -36.17
C LYS A 437 -5.06 6.53 -36.20
N ASN A 438 -6.30 6.94 -36.48
CA ASN A 438 -7.34 6.03 -36.91
C ASN A 438 -6.88 5.29 -38.15
#